data_86463b12c42368c50107ac33c2d48e5b
#
_entry.id   86463b12c42368c50107ac33c2d48e5b
#
_cell.length_a   1.000
_cell.length_b   1.000
_cell.length_c   1.000
_cell.angle_alpha   90.00
_cell.angle_beta   90.00
_cell.angle_gamma   90.00
#
_symmetry.space_group_name_H-M   'P 1'
#
loop_
_entity.id
_entity.type
_entity.pdbx_description
1 polymer ?
#
loop_
_entity_poly.entity_id
_entity_poly.type
_entity_poly.pdbx_seq_one_letter_code
_entity_poly.pdbx_strand_id
1 'polypeptide(L)'
;MSNTTINNTLSSPEPMQVARHLMRTKFSTPNNRNGLWYWRGVFYEWYGEEWKPRTLEWVESSLWNALENLTYQTINNGVVSQQRFAPNLSKVQNVVRALQAIATLANEKVPVWMGDEDSPPPRHSISFADVVLDCSTESMTERTDAWFDPHVLPVAWDAGE
;
A
#
# COMPACT_ATOMS: atom_id res chain seq x y z
N MET A 1 1.64 -23.16 9.18
CA MET A 1 2.48 -21.95 9.00
C MET A 1 3.21 -22.09 7.68
N SER A 2 2.67 -21.53 6.61
CA SER A 2 3.29 -21.63 5.28
C SER A 2 4.36 -20.56 5.17
N ASN A 3 5.63 -20.96 5.20
CA ASN A 3 6.75 -20.08 4.86
C ASN A 3 6.66 -19.75 3.37
N THR A 4 5.99 -18.68 3.03
CA THR A 4 6.10 -18.10 1.69
C THR A 4 7.50 -17.50 1.59
N THR A 5 8.42 -18.23 0.97
CA THR A 5 9.74 -17.70 0.63
C THR A 5 9.53 -16.55 -0.35
N ILE A 6 9.58 -15.32 0.15
CA ILE A 6 9.51 -14.11 -0.68
C ILE A 6 10.73 -14.16 -1.60
N ASN A 7 10.49 -14.31 -2.89
CA ASN A 7 11.55 -14.27 -3.88
C ASN A 7 12.08 -12.83 -4.00
N ASN A 8 13.18 -12.53 -3.32
CA ASN A 8 13.82 -11.22 -3.29
C ASN A 8 14.69 -10.94 -4.53
N THR A 9 14.54 -11.73 -5.59
CA THR A 9 15.29 -11.56 -6.83
C THR A 9 14.47 -10.86 -7.90
N LEU A 10 14.93 -9.71 -8.35
CA LEU A 10 14.35 -8.93 -9.42
C LEU A 10 14.92 -9.33 -10.78
N SER A 11 14.14 -9.10 -11.83
CA SER A 11 14.63 -9.21 -13.22
C SER A 11 15.46 -7.99 -13.63
N SER A 12 15.26 -6.85 -13.01
CA SER A 12 15.95 -5.58 -13.31
C SER A 12 16.00 -4.67 -12.08
N PRO A 13 17.09 -3.89 -11.89
CA PRO A 13 17.21 -2.91 -10.81
C PRO A 13 16.47 -1.59 -11.11
N GLU A 14 15.71 -1.49 -12.19
CA GLU A 14 14.99 -0.29 -12.57
C GLU A 14 13.96 0.13 -11.51
N PRO A 15 13.84 1.43 -11.17
CA PRO A 15 13.01 1.92 -10.09
C PRO A 15 11.55 1.47 -10.17
N MET A 16 10.96 1.43 -11.36
CA MET A 16 9.57 0.98 -11.55
C MET A 16 9.39 -0.51 -11.29
N GLN A 17 10.37 -1.35 -11.66
CA GLN A 17 10.31 -2.79 -11.38
C GLN A 17 10.47 -3.05 -9.88
N VAL A 18 11.40 -2.33 -9.25
CA VAL A 18 11.59 -2.37 -7.79
C VAL A 18 10.32 -1.95 -7.07
N ALA A 19 9.71 -0.84 -7.46
CA ALA A 19 8.49 -0.34 -6.85
C ALA A 19 7.32 -1.33 -6.99
N ARG A 20 7.11 -1.92 -8.18
CA ARG A 20 6.08 -2.96 -8.39
C ARG A 20 6.34 -4.21 -7.55
N HIS A 21 7.59 -4.60 -7.39
CA HIS A 21 7.96 -5.71 -6.52
C HIS A 21 7.61 -5.40 -5.05
N LEU A 22 7.97 -4.22 -4.56
CA LEU A 22 7.68 -3.80 -3.19
C LEU A 22 6.18 -3.67 -2.92
N MET A 23 5.38 -3.19 -3.88
CA MET A 23 3.92 -3.16 -3.75
C MET A 23 3.34 -4.56 -3.54
N ARG A 24 3.90 -5.59 -4.17
CA ARG A 24 3.42 -6.97 -4.05
C ARG A 24 3.95 -7.71 -2.82
N THR A 25 5.13 -7.33 -2.30
CA THR A 25 5.81 -8.10 -1.25
C THR A 25 5.78 -7.40 0.10
N LYS A 26 6.07 -6.10 0.13
CA LYS A 26 6.15 -5.32 1.35
C LYS A 26 4.84 -4.60 1.67
N PHE A 27 4.20 -4.03 0.65
CA PHE A 27 3.01 -3.21 0.77
C PHE A 27 1.75 -3.95 0.27
N SER A 28 1.72 -5.26 0.41
CA SER A 28 0.53 -6.07 0.16
C SER A 28 -0.23 -6.29 1.46
N THR A 29 -1.54 -6.17 1.40
CA THR A 29 -2.42 -6.50 2.54
C THR A 29 -2.59 -8.01 2.68
N PRO A 30 -3.10 -8.50 3.82
CA PRO A 30 -3.44 -9.92 3.99
C PRO A 30 -4.40 -10.45 2.92
N ASN A 31 -5.25 -9.59 2.35
CA ASN A 31 -6.19 -9.93 1.27
C ASN A 31 -5.56 -9.80 -0.12
N ASN A 32 -4.23 -9.68 -0.20
CA ASN A 32 -3.47 -9.55 -1.44
C ASN A 32 -3.85 -8.33 -2.29
N ARG A 33 -4.26 -7.25 -1.64
CA ARG A 33 -4.55 -5.95 -2.24
C ARG A 33 -3.36 -4.99 -2.05
N ASN A 34 -3.40 -3.84 -2.73
CA ASN A 34 -2.44 -2.77 -2.50
C ASN A 34 -2.61 -2.19 -1.10
N GLY A 35 -1.58 -2.30 -0.28
CA GLY A 35 -1.54 -1.78 1.08
C GLY A 35 -0.83 -0.43 1.21
N LEU A 36 -0.54 0.24 0.09
CA LEU A 36 0.06 1.58 0.06
C LEU A 36 -0.62 2.43 -1.01
N TRP A 37 -1.15 3.60 -0.60
CA TRP A 37 -1.70 4.60 -1.50
C TRP A 37 -1.02 5.94 -1.32
N TYR A 38 -0.91 6.71 -2.39
CA TYR A 38 -0.43 8.08 -2.38
C TYR A 38 -1.55 9.02 -2.79
N TRP A 39 -2.01 9.84 -1.84
CA TRP A 39 -3.13 10.75 -2.04
C TRP A 39 -2.82 12.13 -1.45
N ARG A 40 -3.02 13.17 -2.24
CA ARG A 40 -2.78 14.59 -1.87
C ARG A 40 -1.44 14.85 -1.20
N GLY A 41 -0.37 14.22 -1.72
CA GLY A 41 0.99 14.45 -1.22
C GLY A 41 1.39 13.61 -0.01
N VAL A 42 0.51 12.73 0.47
CA VAL A 42 0.75 11.87 1.64
C VAL A 42 0.65 10.41 1.25
N PHE A 43 1.55 9.59 1.74
CA PHE A 43 1.41 8.14 1.69
C PHE A 43 0.49 7.67 2.80
N TYR A 44 -0.36 6.70 2.49
CA TYR A 44 -1.20 5.98 3.44
C TYR A 44 -0.90 4.49 3.33
N GLU A 45 -0.56 3.88 4.46
CA GLU A 45 -0.28 2.45 4.55
C GLU A 45 -1.42 1.76 5.32
N TRP A 46 -1.88 0.62 4.79
CA TRP A 46 -2.77 -0.26 5.55
C TRP A 46 -2.00 -0.94 6.68
N TYR A 47 -2.37 -0.63 7.91
CA TYR A 47 -1.71 -1.15 9.10
C TYR A 47 -2.74 -1.70 10.09
N GLY A 48 -2.83 -3.04 10.12
CA GLY A 48 -3.80 -3.74 10.95
C GLY A 48 -5.22 -3.59 10.39
N GLU A 49 -5.94 -2.56 10.83
CA GLU A 49 -7.35 -2.33 10.51
C GLU A 49 -7.62 -0.92 9.98
N GLU A 50 -6.57 -0.14 9.73
CA GLU A 50 -6.71 1.26 9.32
C GLU A 50 -5.67 1.72 8.31
N TRP A 51 -6.01 2.75 7.55
CA TRP A 51 -5.08 3.49 6.69
C TRP A 51 -4.35 4.55 7.52
N LYS A 52 -3.05 4.34 7.74
CA LYS A 52 -2.20 5.27 8.51
C LYS A 52 -1.44 6.20 7.57
N PRO A 53 -1.50 7.53 7.79
CA PRO A 53 -0.61 8.45 7.08
C PRO A 53 0.84 8.16 7.45
N ARG A 54 1.72 8.20 6.43
CA ARG A 54 3.16 7.96 6.57
C ARG A 54 3.94 9.15 6.03
N THR A 55 4.90 9.62 6.81
CA THR A 55 5.81 10.67 6.33
C THR A 55 6.72 10.14 5.25
N LEU A 56 7.28 11.05 4.44
CA LEU A 56 8.25 10.68 3.40
C LEU A 56 9.49 10.01 4.01
N GLU A 57 9.97 10.52 5.14
CA GLU A 57 11.13 9.99 5.87
C GLU A 57 10.85 8.54 6.34
N TRP A 58 9.63 8.27 6.79
CA TRP A 58 9.24 6.90 7.16
C TRP A 58 9.29 5.97 5.95
N VAL A 59 8.76 6.41 4.81
CA VAL A 59 8.80 5.63 3.56
C VAL A 59 10.24 5.40 3.12
N GLU A 60 11.08 6.42 3.08
CA GLU A 60 12.50 6.31 2.72
C GLU A 60 13.23 5.34 3.64
N SER A 61 13.09 5.47 4.97
CA SER A 61 13.71 4.56 5.94
C SER A 61 13.26 3.12 5.75
N SER A 62 11.97 2.92 5.53
CA SER A 62 11.38 1.61 5.26
C SER A 62 11.92 0.99 3.97
N LEU A 63 12.19 1.80 2.95
CA LEU A 63 12.78 1.36 1.69
C LEU A 63 14.26 1.00 1.84
N TRP A 64 15.06 1.76 2.59
CA TRP A 64 16.45 1.41 2.84
C TRP A 64 16.57 -0.02 3.33
N ASN A 65 15.81 -0.39 4.36
CA ASN A 65 15.80 -1.73 4.94
C ASN A 65 15.35 -2.82 3.94
N ALA A 66 14.33 -2.51 3.12
CA ALA A 66 13.82 -3.46 2.14
C ALA A 66 14.80 -3.68 0.97
N LEU A 67 15.41 -2.60 0.48
CA LEU A 67 16.30 -2.60 -0.68
C LEU A 67 17.66 -3.23 -0.38
N GLU A 68 18.14 -3.17 0.87
CA GLU A 68 19.40 -3.77 1.28
C GLU A 68 19.43 -5.30 1.05
N ASN A 69 18.28 -5.95 1.17
CA ASN A 69 18.11 -7.38 0.99
C ASN A 69 17.69 -7.80 -0.42
N LEU A 70 17.54 -6.85 -1.34
CA LEU A 70 17.17 -7.14 -2.72
C LEU A 70 18.39 -7.54 -3.56
N THR A 71 18.14 -8.48 -4.46
CA THR A 71 19.07 -8.89 -5.50
C THR A 71 18.40 -8.78 -6.88
N TYR A 72 19.19 -8.70 -7.94
CA TYR A 72 18.69 -8.72 -9.31
C TYR A 72 19.58 -9.57 -10.21
N GLN A 73 19.01 -10.08 -11.28
CA GLN A 73 19.73 -10.86 -12.27
C GLN A 73 20.38 -9.97 -13.31
N THR A 74 21.61 -10.30 -13.66
CA THR A 74 22.32 -9.72 -14.80
C THR A 74 22.77 -10.82 -15.74
N ILE A 75 22.74 -10.52 -17.03
CA ILE A 75 23.21 -11.45 -18.08
C ILE A 75 24.44 -10.82 -18.73
N ASN A 76 25.60 -11.42 -18.48
CA ASN A 76 26.85 -11.02 -19.13
C ASN A 76 27.37 -12.20 -19.98
N ASN A 77 27.53 -11.97 -21.29
CA ASN A 77 27.99 -12.99 -22.22
C ASN A 77 27.24 -14.34 -22.15
N GLY A 78 25.91 -14.28 -21.93
CA GLY A 78 25.07 -15.47 -21.80
C GLY A 78 25.10 -16.14 -20.42
N VAL A 79 25.89 -15.64 -19.49
CA VAL A 79 25.95 -16.14 -18.12
C VAL A 79 25.04 -15.30 -17.24
N VAL A 80 24.08 -15.94 -16.58
CA VAL A 80 23.21 -15.31 -15.58
C VAL A 80 23.95 -15.23 -14.25
N SER A 81 24.07 -14.02 -13.71
CA SER A 81 24.63 -13.78 -12.39
C SER A 81 23.67 -12.98 -11.53
N GLN A 82 23.75 -13.16 -10.22
CA GLN A 82 22.93 -12.45 -9.25
C GLN A 82 23.76 -11.36 -8.58
N GLN A 83 23.24 -10.14 -8.56
CA GLN A 83 23.89 -8.98 -7.96
C GLN A 83 23.01 -8.37 -6.87
N ARG A 84 23.65 -7.80 -5.84
CA ARG A 84 22.97 -7.03 -4.80
C ARG A 84 22.50 -5.69 -5.34
N PHE A 85 21.32 -5.24 -4.92
CA PHE A 85 20.80 -3.94 -5.31
C PHE A 85 21.68 -2.77 -4.82
N ALA A 86 22.30 -2.91 -3.65
CA ALA A 86 23.18 -1.92 -3.02
C ALA A 86 22.56 -0.50 -3.04
N PRO A 87 21.61 -0.21 -2.12
CA PRO A 87 20.90 1.06 -2.09
C PRO A 87 21.86 2.22 -1.83
N ASN A 88 21.53 3.37 -2.40
CA ASN A 88 22.11 4.67 -2.08
C ASN A 88 21.00 5.72 -2.17
N LEU A 89 21.28 6.95 -1.75
CA LEU A 89 20.28 8.02 -1.68
C LEU A 89 19.50 8.21 -3.00
N SER A 90 20.23 8.29 -4.12
CA SER A 90 19.61 8.48 -5.44
C SER A 90 18.72 7.30 -5.83
N LYS A 91 19.15 6.07 -5.59
CA LYS A 91 18.33 4.87 -5.86
C LYS A 91 17.06 4.84 -5.01
N VAL A 92 17.19 5.13 -3.71
CA VAL A 92 16.04 5.19 -2.80
C VAL A 92 15.03 6.24 -3.26
N GLN A 93 15.48 7.45 -3.54
CA GLN A 93 14.63 8.54 -4.03
C GLN A 93 13.95 8.21 -5.36
N ASN A 94 14.65 7.54 -6.28
CA ASN A 94 14.04 7.10 -7.54
C ASN A 94 12.96 6.03 -7.32
N VAL A 95 13.16 5.11 -6.37
CA VAL A 95 12.14 4.12 -5.99
C VAL A 95 10.95 4.80 -5.29
N VAL A 96 11.17 5.80 -4.44
CA VAL A 96 10.08 6.59 -3.83
C VAL A 96 9.23 7.25 -4.90
N ARG A 97 9.85 7.90 -5.89
CA ARG A 97 9.12 8.53 -7.01
C ARG A 97 8.34 7.51 -7.84
N ALA A 98 8.92 6.34 -8.07
CA ALA A 98 8.23 5.25 -8.74
C ALA A 98 7.04 4.74 -7.92
N LEU A 99 7.19 4.60 -6.58
CA LEU A 99 6.07 4.27 -5.67
C LEU A 99 4.98 5.33 -5.70
N GLN A 100 5.34 6.62 -5.66
CA GLN A 100 4.36 7.70 -5.82
C GLN A 100 3.56 7.54 -7.11
N ALA A 101 4.24 7.29 -8.23
CA ALA A 101 3.58 7.14 -9.53
C ALA A 101 2.60 5.96 -9.59
N ILE A 102 2.97 4.78 -9.04
CA ILE A 102 2.12 3.58 -9.11
C ILE A 102 1.08 3.51 -7.99
N ALA A 103 1.33 4.16 -6.85
CA ALA A 103 0.43 4.18 -5.70
C ALA A 103 -0.53 5.38 -5.72
N THR A 104 -0.39 6.32 -6.67
CA THR A 104 -1.25 7.49 -6.76
C THR A 104 -2.70 7.06 -6.93
N LEU A 105 -3.53 7.48 -6.00
CA LEU A 105 -4.97 7.37 -6.10
C LEU A 105 -5.49 8.49 -7.00
N ALA A 106 -5.87 8.13 -8.22
CA ALA A 106 -6.35 9.07 -9.25
C ALA A 106 -7.71 9.66 -8.91
N ASN A 107 -8.45 9.06 -7.97
CA ASN A 107 -9.76 9.54 -7.55
C ASN A 107 -9.60 10.68 -6.54
N GLU A 108 -10.03 11.87 -6.92
CA GLU A 108 -10.06 13.02 -6.00
C GLU A 108 -11.15 12.89 -4.93
N LYS A 109 -12.13 12.01 -5.15
CA LYS A 109 -13.26 11.80 -4.24
C LYS A 109 -12.94 10.64 -3.31
N VAL A 110 -12.59 10.96 -2.10
CA VAL A 110 -12.51 10.02 -0.98
C VAL A 110 -13.67 10.33 -0.02
N PRO A 111 -14.19 9.36 0.68
CA PRO A 111 -13.80 7.97 0.73
C PRO A 111 -14.15 7.17 -0.53
N VAL A 112 -13.49 6.01 -0.71
CA VAL A 112 -13.69 5.17 -1.91
C VAL A 112 -13.48 3.68 -1.61
N TRP A 113 -14.30 2.83 -2.26
CA TRP A 113 -14.11 1.39 -2.28
C TRP A 113 -13.13 1.00 -3.40
N MET A 114 -12.20 0.12 -3.10
CA MET A 114 -11.19 -0.38 -4.03
C MET A 114 -11.62 -1.72 -4.63
N GLY A 115 -12.42 -1.66 -5.69
CA GLY A 115 -12.73 -2.83 -6.52
C GLY A 115 -13.93 -3.69 -6.10
N ASP A 116 -14.84 -3.17 -5.28
CA ASP A 116 -16.07 -3.86 -4.90
C ASP A 116 -17.28 -3.13 -5.51
N GLU A 117 -17.93 -3.77 -6.50
CA GLU A 117 -19.08 -3.18 -7.20
C GLU A 117 -20.37 -3.17 -6.34
N ASP A 118 -20.48 -4.08 -5.37
CA ASP A 118 -21.66 -4.23 -4.49
C ASP A 118 -21.57 -3.41 -3.18
N SER A 119 -20.57 -2.56 -3.06
CA SER A 119 -20.33 -1.78 -1.85
C SER A 119 -21.26 -0.56 -1.75
N PRO A 120 -21.63 -0.13 -0.53
CA PRO A 120 -22.49 1.03 -0.35
C PRO A 120 -21.87 2.30 -0.97
N PRO A 121 -22.69 3.23 -1.50
CA PRO A 121 -22.19 4.45 -2.12
C PRO A 121 -21.34 5.28 -1.14
N PRO A 122 -20.10 5.64 -1.46
CA PRO A 122 -19.20 6.36 -0.55
C PRO A 122 -19.80 7.69 -0.02
N ARG A 123 -20.62 8.35 -0.80
CA ARG A 123 -21.27 9.63 -0.43
C ARG A 123 -22.26 9.53 0.74
N HIS A 124 -22.70 8.33 1.07
CA HIS A 124 -23.62 8.08 2.18
C HIS A 124 -22.92 7.40 3.37
N SER A 125 -21.62 7.19 3.27
CA SER A 125 -20.87 6.41 4.26
C SER A 125 -20.10 7.30 5.23
N ILE A 126 -20.09 6.92 6.49
CA ILE A 126 -19.29 7.52 7.57
C ILE A 126 -18.39 6.42 8.13
N SER A 127 -17.09 6.69 8.21
CA SER A 127 -16.12 5.77 8.79
C SER A 127 -15.94 6.01 10.29
N PHE A 128 -16.19 4.98 11.07
CA PHE A 128 -15.83 4.88 12.49
C PHE A 128 -14.54 4.06 12.64
N ALA A 129 -14.01 3.97 13.86
CA ALA A 129 -12.79 3.21 14.12
C ALA A 129 -12.90 1.73 13.72
N ASP A 130 -14.08 1.15 13.85
CA ASP A 130 -14.37 -0.28 13.68
C ASP A 130 -15.25 -0.60 12.47
N VAL A 131 -16.15 0.32 12.07
CA VAL A 131 -17.14 0.07 11.01
C VAL A 131 -17.27 1.24 10.03
N VAL A 132 -17.89 0.96 8.89
CA VAL A 132 -18.41 1.94 7.94
C VAL A 132 -19.93 1.89 8.01
N LEU A 133 -20.56 3.00 8.37
CA LEU A 133 -22.01 3.16 8.41
C LEU A 133 -22.49 3.72 7.09
N ASP A 134 -23.43 3.05 6.43
CA ASP A 134 -24.24 3.63 5.35
C ASP A 134 -25.45 4.34 5.96
N CYS A 135 -25.43 5.66 5.95
CA CYS A 135 -26.51 6.49 6.51
C CYS A 135 -27.83 6.41 5.73
N SER A 136 -27.84 5.85 4.51
CA SER A 136 -29.06 5.74 3.71
C SER A 136 -29.87 4.48 4.03
N THR A 137 -29.18 3.43 4.44
CA THR A 137 -29.78 2.12 4.75
C THR A 137 -29.66 1.74 6.23
N GLU A 138 -28.92 2.56 7.00
CA GLU A 138 -28.54 2.29 8.40
C GLU A 138 -27.78 0.97 8.56
N SER A 139 -27.18 0.48 7.46
CA SER A 139 -26.38 -0.75 7.48
C SER A 139 -24.93 -0.46 7.86
N MET A 140 -24.32 -1.42 8.54
CA MET A 140 -22.92 -1.36 8.93
C MET A 140 -22.11 -2.40 8.16
N THR A 141 -20.94 -2.00 7.73
CA THR A 141 -19.95 -2.86 7.06
C THR A 141 -18.65 -2.79 7.83
N GLU A 142 -18.00 -3.94 8.03
CA GLU A 142 -16.69 -4.01 8.65
C GLU A 142 -15.67 -3.23 7.81
N ARG A 143 -14.78 -2.51 8.47
CA ARG A 143 -13.68 -1.84 7.79
C ARG A 143 -12.69 -2.86 7.26
N THR A 144 -12.39 -2.76 5.98
CA THR A 144 -11.42 -3.62 5.30
C THR A 144 -10.42 -2.77 4.52
N ASP A 145 -9.36 -3.42 4.03
CA ASP A 145 -8.37 -2.83 3.14
C ASP A 145 -8.94 -2.38 1.77
N ALA A 146 -10.17 -2.78 1.48
CA ALA A 146 -10.92 -2.30 0.30
C ALA A 146 -11.49 -0.90 0.47
N TRP A 147 -11.70 -0.45 1.71
CA TRP A 147 -12.25 0.88 2.01
C TRP A 147 -11.13 1.87 2.30
N PHE A 148 -10.89 2.81 1.40
CA PHE A 148 -9.94 3.89 1.63
C PHE A 148 -10.67 5.14 2.10
N ASP A 149 -10.44 5.51 3.36
CA ASP A 149 -10.90 6.76 3.95
C ASP A 149 -9.81 7.33 4.87
N PRO A 150 -9.24 8.51 4.54
CA PRO A 150 -8.28 9.19 5.39
C PRO A 150 -8.94 9.98 6.55
N HIS A 151 -10.27 10.06 6.59
CA HIS A 151 -11.05 10.89 7.54
C HIS A 151 -11.92 10.02 8.46
N VAL A 152 -11.30 9.09 9.15
CA VAL A 152 -11.98 8.18 10.06
C VAL A 152 -12.26 8.87 11.39
N LEU A 153 -13.47 8.71 11.92
CA LEU A 153 -13.80 9.13 13.27
C LEU A 153 -13.08 8.20 14.28
N PRO A 154 -12.32 8.74 15.25
CA PRO A 154 -11.49 7.94 16.16
C PRO A 154 -12.29 7.33 17.32
N VAL A 155 -13.54 7.00 17.07
CA VAL A 155 -14.47 6.38 18.04
C VAL A 155 -15.09 5.15 17.40
N ALA A 156 -15.31 4.10 18.21
CA ALA A 156 -16.09 2.95 17.80
C ALA A 156 -17.57 3.34 17.68
N TRP A 157 -18.27 2.68 16.75
CA TRP A 157 -19.72 2.86 16.65
C TRP A 157 -20.40 2.21 17.85
N ASP A 158 -21.24 2.99 18.54
CA ASP A 158 -22.13 2.52 19.59
C ASP A 158 -23.56 2.83 19.16
N ALA A 159 -24.33 1.78 18.89
CA ALA A 159 -25.73 1.92 18.46
C ALA A 159 -26.64 2.49 19.55
N GLY A 160 -26.13 2.60 20.79
CA GLY A 160 -26.94 2.96 21.97
C GLY A 160 -27.98 1.85 22.28
N GLU A 161 -28.20 1.59 23.53
CA GLU A 161 -29.36 0.76 23.95
C GLU A 161 -30.69 1.52 23.77
#